data_aa62ebb25997b4315d35ca365e3e8b30
#
_entry.id   aa62ebb25997b4315d35ca365e3e8b30
#
_cell.length_a   1.000
_cell.length_b   1.000
_cell.length_c   1.000
_cell.angle_alpha   90.00
_cell.angle_beta   90.00
_cell.angle_gamma   90.00
#
_symmetry.space_group_name_H-M   'P 1'
#
loop_
_entity.id
_entity.type
_entity.pdbx_description
1 polymer ?
#
loop_
_entity_poly.entity_id
_entity_poly.type
_entity_poly.pdbx_seq_one_letter_code
_entity_poly.pdbx_strand_id
1 'polypeptide(L)'
;MSIEITGMLHTGYRIGTDGGQVDTIVEFYKKVFQLDLDPNRPHIPTIPGAWIQLPESQIEPQVHLFVADGVSPAARSQKEDPTSTHVAFAVKDLSVAKAHLQDLGVEYWEFGGLVGSAQVFLEDPAGNMLELQETH
;
A
#
# COMPACT_ATOMS: atom_id res chain seq x y z
N MET A 1 -2.42 0.35 -25.97
CA MET A 1 -1.70 0.87 -24.81
C MET A 1 -1.50 -0.23 -23.80
N SER A 2 -0.42 -0.17 -23.06
CA SER A 2 -0.12 -1.13 -22.01
C SER A 2 0.23 -0.39 -20.74
N ILE A 3 0.11 -1.09 -19.59
CA ILE A 3 0.61 -0.59 -18.33
C ILE A 3 2.11 -0.83 -18.29
N GLU A 4 2.89 0.22 -18.08
CA GLU A 4 4.33 0.08 -17.92
C GLU A 4 4.65 0.04 -16.43
N ILE A 5 4.98 -1.15 -15.94
CA ILE A 5 5.40 -1.36 -14.56
C ILE A 5 6.89 -1.11 -14.47
N THR A 6 7.29 -0.21 -13.58
CA THR A 6 8.69 0.19 -13.41
C THR A 6 9.34 -0.44 -12.19
N GLY A 7 8.58 -1.07 -11.31
CA GLY A 7 9.12 -1.76 -10.16
C GLY A 7 8.06 -2.11 -9.13
N MET A 8 8.50 -2.77 -8.07
CA MET A 8 7.69 -3.01 -6.88
C MET A 8 7.87 -1.84 -5.92
N LEU A 9 6.78 -1.27 -5.45
CA LEU A 9 6.82 -0.11 -4.57
C LEU A 9 6.79 -0.51 -3.10
N HIS A 10 5.81 -1.31 -2.69
CA HIS A 10 5.71 -1.81 -1.31
C HIS A 10 4.84 -3.05 -1.22
N THR A 11 4.91 -3.72 -0.07
CA THR A 11 3.90 -4.67 0.38
C THR A 11 3.26 -4.12 1.64
N GLY A 12 1.98 -4.41 1.85
CA GLY A 12 1.25 -3.96 3.02
C GLY A 12 0.48 -5.10 3.68
N TYR A 13 0.47 -5.13 5.02
CA TYR A 13 -0.30 -6.12 5.77
C TYR A 13 -0.63 -5.63 7.17
N ARG A 14 -1.67 -6.22 7.74
CA ARG A 14 -2.13 -5.89 9.08
C ARG A 14 -1.24 -6.55 10.12
N ILE A 15 -1.04 -5.84 11.24
CA ILE A 15 -0.21 -6.29 12.35
C ILE A 15 -1.00 -6.49 13.65
N GLY A 16 -2.29 -6.25 13.65
CA GLY A 16 -3.15 -6.39 14.81
C GLY A 16 -4.30 -5.39 14.81
N THR A 17 -5.02 -5.37 15.91
CA THR A 17 -6.23 -4.54 16.06
C THR A 17 -6.05 -3.37 17.03
N ASP A 18 -4.90 -3.28 17.69
CA ASP A 18 -4.59 -2.29 18.71
C ASP A 18 -3.37 -1.47 18.29
N GLY A 19 -3.51 -0.14 18.31
CA GLY A 19 -2.43 0.79 17.97
C GLY A 19 -1.18 0.63 18.84
N GLY A 20 -1.31 0.11 20.07
CA GLY A 20 -0.16 -0.18 20.94
C GLY A 20 0.75 -1.29 20.41
N GLN A 21 0.30 -2.07 19.45
CA GLN A 21 1.10 -3.15 18.85
C GLN A 21 2.15 -2.65 17.86
N VAL A 22 2.02 -1.40 17.37
CA VAL A 22 2.93 -0.83 16.38
C VAL A 22 4.37 -0.85 16.89
N ASP A 23 4.62 -0.36 18.09
CA ASP A 23 5.98 -0.27 18.64
C ASP A 23 6.61 -1.66 18.80
N THR A 24 5.84 -2.63 19.24
CA THR A 24 6.32 -4.03 19.39
C THR A 24 6.73 -4.62 18.06
N ILE A 25 5.96 -4.39 17.01
CA ILE A 25 6.25 -4.91 15.68
C ILE A 25 7.44 -4.18 15.05
N VAL A 26 7.50 -2.87 15.17
CA VAL A 26 8.65 -2.08 14.70
C VAL A 26 9.95 -2.56 15.36
N GLU A 27 9.92 -2.79 16.68
CA GLU A 27 11.08 -3.29 17.42
C GLU A 27 11.51 -4.67 16.91
N PHE A 28 10.57 -5.52 16.53
CA PHE A 28 10.88 -6.82 15.91
C PHE A 28 11.70 -6.64 14.62
N TYR A 29 11.24 -5.79 13.70
CA TYR A 29 11.94 -5.57 12.43
C TYR A 29 13.32 -4.97 12.65
N LYS A 30 13.45 -4.07 13.61
CA LYS A 30 14.71 -3.45 13.97
C LYS A 30 15.70 -4.46 14.57
N LYS A 31 15.23 -5.28 15.48
CA LYS A 31 16.05 -6.22 16.23
C LYS A 31 16.47 -7.43 15.39
N VAL A 32 15.55 -7.96 14.59
CA VAL A 32 15.78 -9.20 13.84
C VAL A 32 16.48 -8.91 12.51
N PHE A 33 16.06 -7.86 11.81
CA PHE A 33 16.54 -7.56 10.46
C PHE A 33 17.35 -6.28 10.35
N GLN A 34 17.51 -5.53 11.42
CA GLN A 34 18.19 -4.22 11.45
C GLN A 34 17.53 -3.22 10.48
N LEU A 35 16.21 -3.29 10.36
CA LEU A 35 15.44 -2.35 9.55
C LEU A 35 14.86 -1.25 10.42
N ASP A 36 14.91 -0.02 9.93
CA ASP A 36 14.40 1.15 10.63
C ASP A 36 13.08 1.65 10.05
N LEU A 37 12.38 2.46 10.85
CA LEU A 37 11.20 3.20 10.41
C LEU A 37 11.56 4.20 9.32
N ASP A 38 10.67 4.30 8.33
CA ASP A 38 10.66 5.46 7.44
C ASP A 38 9.95 6.61 8.16
N PRO A 39 10.65 7.73 8.43
CA PRO A 39 10.06 8.87 9.14
C PRO A 39 9.05 9.66 8.30
N ASN A 40 8.96 9.38 7.01
CA ASN A 40 8.12 10.15 6.09
C ASN A 40 6.67 9.66 6.01
N ARG A 41 6.32 8.62 6.78
CA ARG A 41 4.92 8.20 6.82
C ARG A 41 4.05 9.33 7.35
N PRO A 42 3.02 9.77 6.59
CA PRO A 42 2.11 10.77 7.10
C PRO A 42 1.31 10.22 8.29
N HIS A 43 0.90 11.11 9.17
CA HIS A 43 0.00 10.72 10.25
C HIS A 43 -1.39 10.43 9.65
N ILE A 44 -1.86 9.20 9.82
CA ILE A 44 -3.19 8.77 9.36
C ILE A 44 -3.97 8.34 10.60
N PRO A 45 -4.82 9.22 11.15
CA PRO A 45 -5.49 8.93 12.44
C PRO A 45 -6.35 7.66 12.41
N THR A 46 -6.93 7.33 11.26
CA THR A 46 -7.82 6.18 11.10
C THR A 46 -7.08 4.88 10.82
N ILE A 47 -5.79 4.94 10.55
CA ILE A 47 -4.95 3.77 10.24
C ILE A 47 -3.64 3.93 11.01
N PRO A 48 -3.59 3.58 12.30
CA PRO A 48 -2.31 3.51 12.99
C PRO A 48 -1.40 2.50 12.29
N GLY A 49 -0.12 2.75 12.28
CA GLY A 49 0.81 1.84 11.64
C GLY A 49 2.19 2.43 11.51
N ALA A 50 2.98 1.81 10.66
CA ALA A 50 4.35 2.22 10.40
C ALA A 50 4.76 1.81 9.00
N TRP A 51 5.74 2.50 8.44
CA TRP A 51 6.45 2.11 7.25
C TRP A 51 7.85 1.66 7.65
N ILE A 52 8.25 0.48 7.22
CA ILE A 52 9.59 -0.04 7.43
C ILE A 52 10.38 0.18 6.15
N GLN A 53 11.49 0.88 6.27
CA GLN A 53 12.34 1.21 5.14
C GLN A 53 13.32 0.08 4.85
N LEU A 54 13.41 -0.33 3.59
CA LEU A 54 14.43 -1.27 3.14
C LEU A 54 15.67 -0.52 2.69
N PRO A 55 16.88 -1.02 2.98
CA PRO A 55 18.10 -0.36 2.58
C PRO A 55 18.29 -0.41 1.05
N GLU A 56 18.94 0.61 0.52
CA GLU A 56 19.38 0.68 -0.88
C GLU A 56 18.26 0.57 -1.92
N SER A 57 17.03 0.88 -1.53
CA SER A 57 15.92 0.87 -2.47
C SER A 57 15.92 2.12 -3.31
N GLN A 58 15.91 1.97 -4.63
CA GLN A 58 15.83 3.09 -5.56
C GLN A 58 14.41 3.62 -5.73
N ILE A 59 13.41 2.77 -5.51
CA ILE A 59 11.99 3.13 -5.59
C ILE A 59 11.37 3.15 -4.19
N GLU A 60 12.23 3.11 -3.18
CA GLU A 60 11.83 3.08 -1.77
C GLU A 60 10.80 1.97 -1.46
N PRO A 61 11.04 0.72 -1.90
CA PRO A 61 10.15 -0.35 -1.49
C PRO A 61 10.14 -0.44 0.02
N GLN A 62 8.96 -0.49 0.55
CA GLN A 62 8.71 -0.42 1.97
C GLN A 62 7.80 -1.55 2.39
N VAL A 63 7.87 -1.89 3.66
CA VAL A 63 6.84 -2.70 4.28
C VAL A 63 5.87 -1.75 4.97
N HIS A 64 4.63 -1.74 4.56
CA HIS A 64 3.57 -0.95 5.17
C HIS A 64 2.82 -1.80 6.18
N LEU A 65 2.83 -1.38 7.41
CA LEU A 65 2.17 -2.08 8.52
C LEU A 65 0.91 -1.30 8.91
N PHE A 66 -0.21 -2.01 9.00
CA PHE A 66 -1.50 -1.39 9.32
C PHE A 66 -2.10 -2.01 10.58
N VAL A 67 -2.65 -1.16 11.44
CA VAL A 67 -3.52 -1.59 12.52
C VAL A 67 -4.96 -1.38 12.08
N ALA A 68 -5.74 -2.44 12.04
CA ALA A 68 -7.14 -2.37 11.67
C ALA A 68 -7.90 -3.56 12.26
N ASP A 69 -9.15 -3.32 12.62
CA ASP A 69 -10.07 -4.33 13.12
C ASP A 69 -11.29 -4.34 12.18
N GLY A 70 -11.55 -5.51 11.58
CA GLY A 70 -12.62 -5.63 10.59
C GLY A 70 -12.38 -4.74 9.38
N VAL A 71 -13.41 -4.03 8.94
CA VAL A 71 -13.31 -3.06 7.84
C VAL A 71 -12.70 -1.78 8.37
N SER A 72 -11.64 -1.29 7.71
CA SER A 72 -10.98 -0.04 8.11
C SER A 72 -11.93 1.15 7.99
N PRO A 73 -11.86 2.14 8.90
CA PRO A 73 -12.59 3.39 8.74
C PRO A 73 -12.29 4.14 7.44
N ALA A 74 -11.13 3.89 6.84
CA ALA A 74 -10.76 4.49 5.55
C ALA A 74 -11.33 3.73 4.35
N ALA A 75 -11.93 2.56 4.56
CA ALA A 75 -12.48 1.75 3.49
C ALA A 75 -13.78 2.36 2.92
N ARG A 76 -13.94 2.27 1.61
CA ARG A 76 -15.19 2.65 0.95
C ARG A 76 -16.22 1.54 1.06
N SER A 77 -15.77 0.30 1.16
CA SER A 77 -16.59 -0.89 1.35
C SER A 77 -15.71 -1.99 1.91
N GLN A 78 -16.29 -3.13 2.26
CA GLN A 78 -15.52 -4.28 2.72
C GLN A 78 -14.48 -4.75 1.70
N LYS A 79 -14.79 -4.61 0.41
CA LYS A 79 -13.90 -4.98 -0.68
C LYS A 79 -12.83 -3.90 -0.95
N GLU A 80 -13.20 -2.62 -0.80
CA GLU A 80 -12.35 -1.48 -1.12
C GLU A 80 -11.66 -0.95 0.12
N ASP A 81 -10.86 -1.81 0.77
CA ASP A 81 -10.18 -1.49 2.02
C ASP A 81 -8.67 -1.41 1.80
N PRO A 82 -8.07 -0.19 1.92
CA PRO A 82 -6.64 -0.02 1.66
C PRO A 82 -5.74 -0.70 2.71
N THR A 83 -6.30 -1.18 3.82
CA THR A 83 -5.54 -1.93 4.83
C THR A 83 -5.51 -3.43 4.56
N SER A 84 -6.18 -3.91 3.52
CA SER A 84 -6.08 -5.31 3.09
C SER A 84 -4.67 -5.60 2.61
N THR A 85 -4.22 -6.84 2.83
CA THR A 85 -2.91 -7.28 2.36
C THR A 85 -2.81 -7.09 0.84
N HIS A 86 -1.76 -6.42 0.40
CA HIS A 86 -1.59 -6.10 -1.01
C HIS A 86 -0.12 -5.92 -1.37
N VAL A 87 0.15 -5.95 -2.67
CA VAL A 87 1.42 -5.57 -3.26
C VAL A 87 1.18 -4.33 -4.11
N ALA A 88 2.03 -3.35 -4.02
CA ALA A 88 1.98 -2.13 -4.83
C ALA A 88 3.06 -2.15 -5.88
N PHE A 89 2.64 -1.89 -7.12
CA PHE A 89 3.56 -1.69 -8.24
C PHE A 89 3.68 -0.20 -8.56
N ALA A 90 4.90 0.20 -8.88
CA ALA A 90 5.15 1.49 -9.47
C ALA A 90 4.84 1.43 -10.97
N VAL A 91 4.13 2.41 -11.48
CA VAL A 91 3.83 2.54 -12.90
C VAL A 91 4.37 3.86 -13.43
N LYS A 92 4.67 3.88 -14.72
CA LYS A 92 5.20 5.08 -15.36
C LYS A 92 4.17 6.19 -15.47
N ASP A 93 2.93 5.82 -15.80
CA ASP A 93 1.84 6.78 -16.02
C ASP A 93 0.53 6.16 -15.55
N LEU A 94 -0.03 6.73 -14.48
CA LEU A 94 -1.26 6.21 -13.87
C LEU A 94 -2.48 6.43 -14.76
N SER A 95 -2.51 7.52 -15.52
CA SER A 95 -3.61 7.80 -16.45
C SER A 95 -3.67 6.76 -17.56
N VAL A 96 -2.52 6.38 -18.09
CA VAL A 96 -2.41 5.32 -19.11
C VAL A 96 -2.82 3.98 -18.51
N ALA A 97 -2.39 3.70 -17.28
CA ALA A 97 -2.78 2.47 -16.59
C ALA A 97 -4.30 2.37 -16.42
N LYS A 98 -4.93 3.44 -15.96
CA LYS A 98 -6.39 3.48 -15.79
C LYS A 98 -7.12 3.27 -17.13
N ALA A 99 -6.67 3.95 -18.18
CA ALA A 99 -7.26 3.79 -19.51
C ALA A 99 -7.16 2.35 -20.01
N HIS A 100 -6.03 1.71 -19.79
CA HIS A 100 -5.83 0.31 -20.18
C HIS A 100 -6.76 -0.63 -19.41
N LEU A 101 -6.92 -0.42 -18.09
CA LEU A 101 -7.85 -1.20 -17.29
C LEU A 101 -9.30 -1.03 -17.78
N GLN A 102 -9.69 0.19 -18.14
CA GLN A 102 -11.01 0.47 -18.70
C GLN A 102 -11.22 -0.24 -20.04
N ASP A 103 -10.23 -0.22 -20.91
CA ASP A 103 -10.30 -0.89 -22.21
C ASP A 103 -10.46 -2.40 -22.07
N LEU A 104 -9.84 -2.99 -21.05
CA LEU A 104 -9.96 -4.42 -20.76
C LEU A 104 -11.21 -4.79 -19.97
N GLY A 105 -11.98 -3.81 -19.51
CA GLY A 105 -13.13 -4.05 -18.65
C GLY A 105 -12.76 -4.54 -17.26
N VAL A 106 -11.56 -4.25 -16.79
CA VAL A 106 -11.10 -4.61 -15.45
C VAL A 106 -11.59 -3.58 -14.44
N GLU A 107 -12.31 -4.03 -13.44
CA GLU A 107 -12.81 -3.18 -12.37
C GLU A 107 -11.67 -2.72 -11.46
N TYR A 108 -11.64 -1.45 -11.12
CA TYR A 108 -10.69 -0.89 -10.17
C TYR A 108 -11.34 0.23 -9.35
N TRP A 109 -10.71 0.62 -8.26
CA TRP A 109 -11.13 1.77 -7.46
C TRP A 109 -9.93 2.64 -7.09
N GLU A 110 -10.21 3.87 -6.69
CA GLU A 110 -9.18 4.86 -6.44
C GLU A 110 -9.28 5.40 -5.02
N PHE A 111 -8.12 5.63 -4.42
CA PHE A 111 -7.98 6.42 -3.21
C PHE A 111 -7.09 7.61 -3.51
N GLY A 112 -7.42 8.75 -2.92
CA GLY A 112 -6.60 9.94 -3.03
C GLY A 112 -6.40 10.57 -1.68
N GLY A 113 -5.26 11.20 -1.46
CA GLY A 113 -5.01 12.02 -0.30
C GLY A 113 -4.63 11.30 0.99
N LEU A 114 -4.67 9.97 1.08
CA LEU A 114 -4.25 9.24 2.27
C LEU A 114 -2.74 9.33 2.49
N VAL A 115 -1.98 9.20 1.42
CA VAL A 115 -0.52 9.20 1.45
C VAL A 115 0.09 10.29 0.56
N GLY A 116 -0.71 11.26 0.14
CA GLY A 116 -0.25 12.39 -0.68
C GLY A 116 -0.18 12.11 -2.18
N SER A 117 -0.46 10.89 -2.63
CA SER A 117 -0.48 10.52 -4.04
C SER A 117 -1.72 9.70 -4.38
N ALA A 118 -2.10 9.69 -5.66
CA ALA A 118 -3.22 8.90 -6.13
C ALA A 118 -2.86 7.42 -6.12
N GLN A 119 -3.79 6.60 -5.67
CA GLN A 119 -3.64 5.16 -5.56
C GLN A 119 -4.77 4.49 -6.31
N VAL A 120 -4.44 3.52 -7.14
CA VAL A 120 -5.41 2.67 -7.83
C VAL A 120 -5.28 1.25 -7.30
N PHE A 121 -6.41 0.66 -6.96
CA PHE A 121 -6.49 -0.70 -6.44
C PHE A 121 -7.34 -1.56 -7.35
N LEU A 122 -6.95 -2.81 -7.50
CA LEU A 122 -7.71 -3.80 -8.26
C LEU A 122 -7.45 -5.19 -7.66
N GLU A 123 -8.24 -6.16 -8.08
CA GLU A 123 -8.03 -7.55 -7.68
C GLU A 123 -7.64 -8.38 -8.88
N ASP A 124 -6.76 -9.36 -8.66
CA ASP A 124 -6.51 -10.39 -9.67
C ASP A 124 -7.66 -11.44 -9.64
N PRO A 125 -7.69 -12.40 -10.58
CA PRO A 125 -8.75 -13.40 -10.60
C PRO A 125 -8.84 -14.29 -9.36
N ALA A 126 -7.77 -14.37 -8.56
CA ALA A 126 -7.77 -15.12 -7.30
C ALA A 126 -8.23 -14.29 -6.10
N GLY A 127 -8.51 -12.99 -6.31
CA GLY A 127 -8.92 -12.08 -5.25
C GLY A 127 -7.78 -11.39 -4.54
N ASN A 128 -6.54 -11.50 -5.03
CA ASN A 128 -5.43 -10.77 -4.44
C ASN A 128 -5.51 -9.30 -4.79
N MET A 129 -5.34 -8.45 -3.79
CA MET A 129 -5.37 -7.02 -3.97
C MET A 129 -4.03 -6.49 -4.48
N LEU A 130 -4.10 -5.68 -5.50
CA LEU A 130 -2.95 -5.01 -6.10
C LEU A 130 -3.16 -3.50 -6.07
N GLU A 131 -2.07 -2.77 -5.91
CA GLU A 131 -2.09 -1.32 -5.93
C GLU A 131 -1.17 -0.82 -7.04
N LEU A 132 -1.57 0.27 -7.68
CA LEU A 132 -0.73 0.97 -8.66
C LEU A 132 -0.53 2.41 -8.19
N GLN A 133 0.70 2.87 -8.20
CA GLN A 133 1.06 4.27 -7.97
C GLN A 133 2.03 4.73 -9.04
N GLU A 134 1.87 5.99 -9.46
CA GLU A 134 2.83 6.61 -10.37
C GLU A 134 4.03 7.05 -9.56
N THR A 135 5.21 6.75 -10.07
CA THR A 135 6.47 7.22 -9.49
C THR A 135 7.17 8.17 -10.46
N HIS A 136 7.76 9.19 -9.90
CA HIS A 136 8.46 10.22 -10.65
C HIS A 136 9.97 10.03 -10.61
#